data_9f00998e3fea0b6dee303d109e32ba00
#
_entry.id   9f00998e3fea0b6dee303d109e32ba00
#
_cell.length_a   1.000
_cell.length_b   1.000
_cell.length_c   1.000
_cell.angle_alpha   90.00
_cell.angle_beta   90.00
_cell.angle_gamma   90.00
#
_symmetry.space_group_name_H-M   'P 1'
#
loop_
_entity.id
_entity.type
_entity.pdbx_description
1 polymer ?
#
loop_
_entity_poly.entity_id
_entity_poly.type
_entity_poly.pdbx_seq_one_letter_code
_entity_poly.pdbx_strand_id
1 'polypeptide(L)'
;MVLTAAPWWVRPGLDIKDGRLRICGVDAEALARDHGTPLFVYDRERFAENARRLQAALAATGQPFVLRFALKANPLPEVLAVFRALGAPGSPDSVGIDACSPGEVEHAMDQGWRPEEISYTGTNVSDRDLAVLLRHGVHINLDAISQIERYGRHAPGSVMGIRIDPGRGAGYNEHLHYAGDRPTKFGIGLERLNDAIAAAASHRLAVDTVHFHAGSGWLADGLAGFEQALVRAVEAVAVLRAAGHEIREVNVGGGLGAPARQDERGVDLDAYAAVLARHLGPLGVTIGCEPGDYLTKDAAILLGEVVTVERRRDVTFVGLDIGWNVNCSYFIYRFAQEFVVCRSAAAPRTEAVTVAGHINEAGDVFAEDYAMPPAEEGDMIATLNAGGYLQAMSMTHCLRPTGTAIFLDR
;
A
#
# COMPACT_ATOMS: atom_id res chain seq x y z
N MET A 1 -24.20 22.85 23.83
CA MET A 1 -23.95 21.67 22.97
C MET A 1 -22.69 22.00 22.18
N VAL A 2 -21.53 21.51 22.62
CA VAL A 2 -20.28 21.68 21.87
C VAL A 2 -20.43 20.82 20.62
N LEU A 3 -20.46 21.44 19.44
CA LEU A 3 -20.35 20.72 18.17
C LEU A 3 -18.96 20.06 18.17
N THR A 4 -18.89 18.81 18.62
CA THR A 4 -17.68 18.02 18.40
C THR A 4 -17.52 17.86 16.89
N ALA A 5 -16.37 18.26 16.36
CA ALA A 5 -16.03 18.04 14.95
C ALA A 5 -16.25 16.55 14.61
N ALA A 6 -16.74 16.29 13.39
CA ALA A 6 -16.91 14.91 12.95
C ALA A 6 -15.55 14.16 13.08
N PRO A 7 -15.56 12.87 13.45
CA PRO A 7 -14.35 12.07 13.46
C PRO A 7 -13.64 12.11 12.11
N TRP A 8 -12.31 12.11 12.12
CA TRP A 8 -11.45 12.25 10.93
C TRP A 8 -11.74 11.23 9.81
N TRP A 9 -12.27 10.08 10.18
CA TRP A 9 -12.55 8.98 9.28
C TRP A 9 -13.95 9.03 8.64
N VAL A 10 -14.84 9.94 9.08
CA VAL A 10 -16.17 10.09 8.49
C VAL A 10 -16.03 10.63 7.07
N ARG A 11 -16.61 9.92 6.10
CA ARG A 11 -16.56 10.22 4.68
C ARG A 11 -17.72 9.56 3.93
N PRO A 12 -17.95 9.86 2.65
CA PRO A 12 -18.87 9.08 1.83
C PRO A 12 -18.56 7.58 1.94
N GLY A 13 -19.57 6.76 2.21
CA GLY A 13 -19.46 5.32 2.41
C GLY A 13 -19.03 4.86 3.81
N LEU A 14 -18.59 5.74 4.70
CA LEU A 14 -18.32 5.40 6.10
C LEU A 14 -18.75 6.55 7.00
N ASP A 15 -19.86 6.38 7.71
CA ASP A 15 -20.49 7.45 8.48
C ASP A 15 -21.07 6.96 9.81
N ILE A 16 -21.65 7.91 10.54
CA ILE A 16 -22.39 7.67 11.78
C ILE A 16 -23.83 8.09 11.57
N LYS A 17 -24.77 7.16 11.77
CA LYS A 17 -26.19 7.47 11.78
C LYS A 17 -26.82 6.94 13.05
N ASP A 18 -27.58 7.78 13.74
CA ASP A 18 -28.22 7.47 15.03
C ASP A 18 -27.23 6.94 16.08
N GLY A 19 -25.98 7.47 16.08
CA GLY A 19 -24.89 7.07 16.96
C GLY A 19 -24.17 5.78 16.57
N ARG A 20 -24.58 5.09 15.50
CA ARG A 20 -24.08 3.78 15.05
C ARG A 20 -23.21 3.92 13.81
N LEU A 21 -22.18 3.07 13.72
CA LEU A 21 -21.31 3.02 12.54
C LEU A 21 -22.05 2.40 11.35
N ARG A 22 -21.94 3.06 10.18
CA ARG A 22 -22.42 2.53 8.89
C ARG A 22 -21.32 2.51 7.86
N ILE A 23 -21.33 1.46 7.05
CA ILE A 23 -20.51 1.34 5.84
C ILE A 23 -21.43 1.13 4.63
N CYS A 24 -21.28 1.95 3.59
CA CYS A 24 -22.16 1.98 2.40
C CYS A 24 -23.65 2.04 2.78
N GLY A 25 -24.00 2.81 3.83
CA GLY A 25 -25.36 2.95 4.32
C GLY A 25 -25.89 1.78 5.15
N VAL A 26 -25.15 0.68 5.29
CA VAL A 26 -25.53 -0.50 6.06
C VAL A 26 -24.94 -0.42 7.48
N ASP A 27 -25.71 -0.84 8.49
CA ASP A 27 -25.25 -0.91 9.88
C ASP A 27 -24.12 -1.96 10.02
N ALA A 28 -22.97 -1.53 10.52
CA ALA A 28 -21.79 -2.39 10.61
C ALA A 28 -21.99 -3.58 11.58
N GLU A 29 -22.73 -3.37 12.67
CA GLU A 29 -23.04 -4.44 13.62
C GLU A 29 -23.99 -5.48 13.00
N ALA A 30 -24.98 -5.04 12.21
CA ALA A 30 -25.86 -5.97 11.50
C ALA A 30 -25.07 -6.85 10.52
N LEU A 31 -24.10 -6.29 9.76
CA LEU A 31 -23.25 -7.07 8.88
C LEU A 31 -22.44 -8.12 9.64
N ALA A 32 -21.86 -7.75 10.79
CA ALA A 32 -21.09 -8.69 11.60
C ALA A 32 -21.99 -9.83 12.14
N ARG A 33 -23.22 -9.54 12.55
CA ARG A 33 -24.19 -10.55 13.02
C ARG A 33 -24.65 -11.49 11.90
N ASP A 34 -24.84 -10.96 10.70
CA ASP A 34 -25.35 -11.74 9.56
C ASP A 34 -24.28 -12.64 8.93
N HIS A 35 -23.01 -12.19 8.93
CA HIS A 35 -21.90 -12.87 8.24
C HIS A 35 -20.90 -13.53 9.20
N GLY A 36 -20.97 -13.25 10.51
CA GLY A 36 -19.98 -13.67 11.50
C GLY A 36 -18.70 -12.82 11.45
N THR A 37 -17.80 -13.03 12.43
CA THR A 37 -16.50 -12.36 12.57
C THR A 37 -15.36 -13.38 12.61
N PRO A 38 -14.11 -13.02 12.22
CA PRO A 38 -13.70 -11.73 11.66
C PRO A 38 -14.27 -11.50 10.26
N LEU A 39 -14.70 -10.26 9.97
CA LEU A 39 -15.33 -9.90 8.69
C LEU A 39 -14.68 -8.65 8.08
N PHE A 40 -14.10 -8.78 6.89
CA PHE A 40 -13.70 -7.64 6.08
C PHE A 40 -14.89 -7.11 5.28
N VAL A 41 -15.20 -5.83 5.41
CA VAL A 41 -16.25 -5.16 4.65
C VAL A 41 -15.62 -4.11 3.76
N TYR A 42 -15.72 -4.30 2.45
CA TYR A 42 -15.11 -3.48 1.42
C TYR A 42 -16.15 -2.56 0.76
N ASP A 43 -15.78 -1.29 0.58
CA ASP A 43 -16.49 -0.29 -0.21
C ASP A 43 -15.87 -0.24 -1.62
N ARG A 44 -16.54 -0.82 -2.63
CA ARG A 44 -16.00 -0.87 -4.00
C ARG A 44 -15.76 0.51 -4.60
N GLU A 45 -16.67 1.45 -4.35
CA GLU A 45 -16.52 2.80 -4.92
C GLU A 45 -15.32 3.54 -4.36
N ARG A 46 -14.92 3.26 -3.11
CA ARG A 46 -13.78 3.91 -2.48
C ARG A 46 -12.46 3.58 -3.18
N PHE A 47 -12.26 2.34 -3.62
CA PHE A 47 -11.11 1.97 -4.46
C PHE A 47 -11.06 2.80 -5.74
N ALA A 48 -12.19 2.88 -6.44
CA ALA A 48 -12.31 3.63 -7.69
C ALA A 48 -12.09 5.13 -7.49
N GLU A 49 -12.65 5.72 -6.43
CA GLU A 49 -12.45 7.13 -6.07
C GLU A 49 -10.98 7.45 -5.81
N ASN A 50 -10.29 6.61 -5.02
CA ASN A 50 -8.89 6.81 -4.71
C ASN A 50 -8.03 6.77 -5.98
N ALA A 51 -8.28 5.81 -6.87
CA ALA A 51 -7.57 5.72 -8.16
C ALA A 51 -7.81 6.96 -9.02
N ARG A 52 -9.06 7.37 -9.20
CA ARG A 52 -9.40 8.56 -10.01
C ARG A 52 -8.79 9.86 -9.46
N ARG A 53 -8.77 10.02 -8.13
CA ARG A 53 -8.14 11.19 -7.50
C ARG A 53 -6.65 11.25 -7.79
N LEU A 54 -5.96 10.12 -7.71
CA LEU A 54 -4.53 10.08 -8.01
C LEU A 54 -4.25 10.22 -9.51
N GLN A 55 -5.07 9.61 -10.37
CA GLN A 55 -4.99 9.79 -11.83
C GLN A 55 -5.17 11.27 -12.22
N ALA A 56 -6.14 11.96 -11.60
CA ALA A 56 -6.33 13.39 -11.83
C ALA A 56 -5.10 14.23 -11.43
N ALA A 57 -4.46 13.91 -10.32
CA ALA A 57 -3.22 14.57 -9.90
C ALA A 57 -2.05 14.28 -10.84
N LEU A 58 -1.89 13.04 -11.29
CA LEU A 58 -0.87 12.67 -12.26
C LEU A 58 -1.11 13.38 -13.61
N ALA A 59 -2.35 13.43 -14.08
CA ALA A 59 -2.72 14.17 -15.29
C ALA A 59 -2.42 15.67 -15.19
N ALA A 60 -2.58 16.27 -14.02
CA ALA A 60 -2.26 17.68 -13.77
C ALA A 60 -0.77 18.01 -13.94
N THR A 61 0.13 17.01 -13.92
CA THR A 61 1.56 17.20 -14.23
C THR A 61 1.81 17.63 -15.68
N GLY A 62 0.87 17.39 -16.59
CA GLY A 62 1.04 17.59 -18.03
C GLY A 62 1.98 16.58 -18.70
N GLN A 63 2.43 15.55 -17.98
CA GLN A 63 3.31 14.49 -18.50
C GLN A 63 2.51 13.22 -18.77
N PRO A 64 2.97 12.35 -19.69
CA PRO A 64 2.48 10.99 -19.77
C PRO A 64 2.65 10.27 -18.44
N PHE A 65 1.68 9.48 -18.01
CA PHE A 65 1.77 8.71 -16.78
C PHE A 65 1.16 7.32 -16.91
N VAL A 66 1.57 6.42 -16.01
CA VAL A 66 1.00 5.09 -15.82
C VAL A 66 0.79 4.88 -14.33
N LEU A 67 -0.47 4.67 -13.93
CA LEU A 67 -0.82 4.23 -12.59
C LEU A 67 -0.84 2.71 -12.56
N ARG A 68 -0.08 2.09 -11.65
CA ARG A 68 -0.06 0.64 -11.41
C ARG A 68 -0.47 0.36 -9.98
N PHE A 69 -1.35 -0.59 -9.79
CA PHE A 69 -1.74 -1.02 -8.45
C PHE A 69 -0.71 -2.01 -7.89
N ALA A 70 -0.16 -1.73 -6.70
CA ALA A 70 0.72 -2.67 -5.99
C ALA A 70 -0.09 -3.88 -5.50
N LEU A 71 -0.04 -4.99 -6.24
CA LEU A 71 -0.90 -6.15 -6.07
C LEU A 71 -0.81 -6.78 -4.67
N LYS A 72 0.38 -6.75 -4.07
CA LYS A 72 0.64 -7.20 -2.69
C LYS A 72 -0.25 -6.54 -1.62
N ALA A 73 -0.82 -5.37 -1.92
CA ALA A 73 -1.69 -4.67 -0.98
C ALA A 73 -3.04 -5.40 -0.81
N ASN A 74 -3.62 -5.87 -1.91
CA ASN A 74 -4.86 -6.65 -1.88
C ASN A 74 -5.06 -7.44 -3.18
N PRO A 75 -4.80 -8.75 -3.19
CA PRO A 75 -4.89 -9.57 -4.40
C PRO A 75 -6.30 -10.13 -4.68
N LEU A 76 -7.33 -9.71 -3.97
CA LEU A 76 -8.69 -10.24 -4.16
C LEU A 76 -9.19 -9.94 -5.56
N PRO A 77 -9.79 -10.94 -6.26
CA PRO A 77 -10.33 -10.77 -7.60
C PRO A 77 -11.34 -9.63 -7.70
N GLU A 78 -12.17 -9.41 -6.67
CA GLU A 78 -13.17 -8.35 -6.62
C GLU A 78 -12.54 -6.95 -6.58
N VAL A 79 -11.41 -6.78 -5.88
CA VAL A 79 -10.63 -5.52 -5.87
C VAL A 79 -10.01 -5.28 -7.23
N LEU A 80 -9.42 -6.34 -7.82
CA LEU A 80 -8.83 -6.28 -9.15
C LEU A 80 -9.87 -5.93 -10.21
N ALA A 81 -11.07 -6.50 -10.12
CA ALA A 81 -12.19 -6.19 -11.02
C ALA A 81 -12.57 -4.69 -10.98
N VAL A 82 -12.53 -4.03 -9.80
CA VAL A 82 -12.76 -2.59 -9.69
C VAL A 82 -11.71 -1.82 -10.48
N PHE A 83 -10.43 -2.09 -10.29
CA PHE A 83 -9.36 -1.38 -11.00
C PHE A 83 -9.37 -1.66 -12.51
N ARG A 84 -9.67 -2.90 -12.91
CA ARG A 84 -9.79 -3.28 -14.33
C ARG A 84 -10.91 -2.54 -15.05
N ALA A 85 -11.99 -2.23 -14.34
CA ALA A 85 -13.16 -1.54 -14.89
C ALA A 85 -12.97 -0.02 -15.05
N LEU A 86 -11.89 0.59 -14.52
CA LEU A 86 -11.70 2.04 -14.56
C LEU A 86 -11.39 2.56 -15.96
N GLY A 87 -10.68 1.81 -16.78
CA GLY A 87 -10.33 2.25 -18.12
C GLY A 87 -9.88 1.13 -19.04
N ALA A 88 -10.00 1.35 -20.34
CA ALA A 88 -9.47 0.43 -21.35
C ALA A 88 -7.93 0.38 -21.27
N PRO A 89 -7.29 -0.75 -21.59
CA PRO A 89 -5.85 -0.87 -21.61
C PRO A 89 -5.15 0.22 -22.40
N GLY A 90 -4.19 0.92 -21.75
CA GLY A 90 -3.43 2.01 -22.36
C GLY A 90 -4.16 3.37 -22.41
N SER A 91 -5.40 3.46 -21.88
CA SER A 91 -6.04 4.77 -21.66
C SER A 91 -5.48 5.46 -20.40
N PRO A 92 -5.61 6.79 -20.29
CA PRO A 92 -5.21 7.51 -19.07
C PRO A 92 -5.92 7.06 -17.80
N ASP A 93 -7.12 6.48 -17.93
CA ASP A 93 -7.92 5.96 -16.83
C ASP A 93 -7.58 4.50 -16.48
N SER A 94 -6.72 3.84 -17.26
CA SER A 94 -6.34 2.45 -16.99
C SER A 94 -5.46 2.36 -15.73
N VAL A 95 -5.58 1.23 -15.05
CA VAL A 95 -4.70 0.86 -13.93
C VAL A 95 -3.97 -0.42 -14.30
N GLY A 96 -2.64 -0.34 -14.40
CA GLY A 96 -1.77 -1.50 -14.54
C GLY A 96 -1.49 -2.18 -13.20
N ILE A 97 -0.54 -3.10 -13.18
CA ILE A 97 -0.13 -3.84 -11.98
C ILE A 97 1.36 -3.63 -11.69
N ASP A 98 1.69 -3.37 -10.43
CA ASP A 98 3.01 -3.60 -9.85
C ASP A 98 2.99 -4.97 -9.16
N ALA A 99 3.81 -5.90 -9.64
CA ALA A 99 3.98 -7.23 -9.10
C ALA A 99 5.38 -7.40 -8.49
N CYS A 100 5.49 -8.12 -7.38
CA CYS A 100 6.77 -8.38 -6.72
C CYS A 100 7.10 -9.88 -6.60
N SER A 101 6.30 -10.75 -7.20
CA SER A 101 6.56 -12.19 -7.33
C SER A 101 6.02 -12.74 -8.65
N PRO A 102 6.58 -13.88 -9.16
CA PRO A 102 5.99 -14.56 -10.32
C PRO A 102 4.53 -14.94 -10.12
N GLY A 103 4.14 -15.34 -8.90
CA GLY A 103 2.75 -15.68 -8.60
C GLY A 103 1.82 -14.49 -8.72
N GLU A 104 2.25 -13.28 -8.38
CA GLU A 104 1.46 -12.07 -8.61
C GLU A 104 1.33 -11.74 -10.10
N VAL A 105 2.37 -11.98 -10.90
CA VAL A 105 2.29 -11.81 -12.36
C VAL A 105 1.26 -12.77 -12.96
N GLU A 106 1.34 -14.06 -12.61
CA GLU A 106 0.40 -15.07 -13.09
C GLU A 106 -1.03 -14.74 -12.63
N HIS A 107 -1.22 -14.37 -11.36
CA HIS A 107 -2.52 -13.97 -10.84
C HIS A 107 -3.09 -12.74 -11.57
N ALA A 108 -2.28 -11.71 -11.82
CA ALA A 108 -2.72 -10.54 -12.60
C ALA A 108 -3.16 -10.91 -14.01
N MET A 109 -2.41 -11.79 -14.69
CA MET A 109 -2.76 -12.28 -16.02
C MET A 109 -4.07 -13.10 -16.01
N ASP A 110 -4.28 -13.94 -15.01
CA ASP A 110 -5.53 -14.68 -14.82
C ASP A 110 -6.74 -13.75 -14.59
N GLN A 111 -6.50 -12.56 -14.03
CA GLN A 111 -7.51 -11.51 -13.86
C GLN A 111 -7.61 -10.55 -15.06
N GLY A 112 -6.93 -10.85 -16.18
CA GLY A 112 -7.09 -10.20 -17.48
C GLY A 112 -6.12 -9.06 -17.77
N TRP A 113 -5.05 -8.87 -16.99
CA TRP A 113 -3.96 -7.97 -17.36
C TRP A 113 -3.02 -8.62 -18.37
N ARG A 114 -2.60 -7.85 -19.36
CA ARG A 114 -1.61 -8.28 -20.34
C ARG A 114 -0.20 -8.01 -19.82
N PRO A 115 0.83 -8.72 -20.31
CA PRO A 115 2.21 -8.54 -19.85
C PRO A 115 2.70 -7.08 -19.89
N GLU A 116 2.32 -6.31 -20.91
CA GLU A 116 2.72 -4.91 -21.07
C GLU A 116 2.04 -3.95 -20.08
N GLU A 117 1.01 -4.40 -19.36
CA GLU A 117 0.34 -3.65 -18.30
C GLU A 117 0.93 -3.95 -16.91
N ILE A 118 1.89 -4.89 -16.83
CA ILE A 118 2.51 -5.36 -15.59
C ILE A 118 3.95 -4.90 -15.52
N SER A 119 4.30 -4.19 -14.45
CA SER A 119 5.67 -3.90 -14.04
C SER A 119 6.07 -4.86 -12.93
N TYR A 120 7.22 -5.49 -13.04
CA TYR A 120 7.74 -6.37 -12.01
C TYR A 120 8.90 -5.73 -11.27
N THR A 121 8.80 -5.64 -9.95
CA THR A 121 9.88 -5.15 -9.08
C THR A 121 10.04 -6.07 -7.88
N GLY A 122 10.95 -7.04 -7.98
CA GLY A 122 11.27 -7.97 -6.90
C GLY A 122 12.66 -7.77 -6.34
N THR A 123 12.87 -8.17 -5.06
CA THR A 123 14.18 -8.25 -4.45
C THR A 123 14.53 -9.71 -4.19
N ASN A 124 15.84 -10.05 -4.18
CA ASN A 124 16.33 -11.42 -4.03
C ASN A 124 15.73 -12.42 -5.05
N VAL A 125 15.54 -11.98 -6.27
CA VAL A 125 14.91 -12.75 -7.37
C VAL A 125 15.80 -13.93 -7.76
N SER A 126 15.25 -15.14 -7.78
CA SER A 126 15.98 -16.36 -8.17
C SER A 126 15.99 -16.56 -9.70
N ASP A 127 16.87 -17.46 -10.18
CA ASP A 127 16.88 -17.83 -11.61
C ASP A 127 15.57 -18.53 -12.03
N ARG A 128 14.90 -19.22 -11.09
CA ARG A 128 13.55 -19.77 -11.31
C ARG A 128 12.53 -18.67 -11.56
N ASP A 129 12.55 -17.62 -10.74
CA ASP A 129 11.65 -16.48 -10.90
C ASP A 129 11.91 -15.77 -12.23
N LEU A 130 13.18 -15.49 -12.55
CA LEU A 130 13.57 -14.91 -13.83
C LEU A 130 13.04 -15.72 -15.03
N ALA A 131 13.14 -17.06 -14.97
CA ALA A 131 12.65 -17.91 -16.04
C ALA A 131 11.11 -17.79 -16.24
N VAL A 132 10.34 -17.64 -15.14
CA VAL A 132 8.90 -17.40 -15.23
C VAL A 132 8.61 -16.02 -15.82
N LEU A 133 9.25 -14.99 -15.30
CA LEU A 133 9.05 -13.60 -15.74
C LEU A 133 9.37 -13.41 -17.22
N LEU A 134 10.48 -13.99 -17.69
CA LEU A 134 10.90 -13.93 -19.09
C LEU A 134 9.92 -14.68 -20.02
N ARG A 135 9.34 -15.79 -19.58
CA ARG A 135 8.30 -16.49 -20.38
C ARG A 135 7.05 -15.64 -20.57
N HIS A 136 6.67 -14.86 -19.56
CA HIS A 136 5.52 -13.98 -19.63
C HIS A 136 5.83 -12.65 -20.36
N GLY A 137 7.09 -12.28 -20.48
CA GLY A 137 7.50 -11.06 -21.19
C GLY A 137 7.13 -9.76 -20.48
N VAL A 138 7.00 -9.78 -19.14
CA VAL A 138 6.74 -8.57 -18.35
C VAL A 138 7.99 -7.71 -18.23
N HIS A 139 7.82 -6.39 -18.08
CA HIS A 139 8.92 -5.48 -17.80
C HIS A 139 9.48 -5.71 -16.39
N ILE A 140 10.79 -5.79 -16.24
CA ILE A 140 11.47 -6.15 -14.99
C ILE A 140 12.38 -5.00 -14.54
N ASN A 141 12.17 -4.50 -13.31
CA ASN A 141 13.07 -3.59 -12.63
C ASN A 141 14.00 -4.40 -11.71
N LEU A 142 15.28 -4.34 -11.97
CA LEU A 142 16.32 -5.07 -11.24
C LEU A 142 16.92 -4.22 -10.14
N ASP A 143 17.01 -4.75 -8.91
CA ASP A 143 17.42 -4.01 -7.73
C ASP A 143 18.80 -4.38 -7.20
N ALA A 144 19.54 -5.21 -7.91
CA ALA A 144 20.89 -5.62 -7.54
C ALA A 144 21.78 -5.92 -8.76
N ILE A 145 23.06 -5.60 -8.69
CA ILE A 145 24.03 -5.86 -9.79
C ILE A 145 24.07 -7.34 -10.14
N SER A 146 24.05 -8.21 -9.14
CA SER A 146 24.01 -9.66 -9.36
C SER A 146 22.75 -10.14 -10.10
N GLN A 147 21.63 -9.43 -9.94
CA GLN A 147 20.41 -9.70 -10.72
C GLN A 147 20.58 -9.25 -12.18
N ILE A 148 21.22 -8.09 -12.42
CA ILE A 148 21.54 -7.62 -13.78
C ILE A 148 22.41 -8.66 -14.51
N GLU A 149 23.44 -9.18 -13.84
CA GLU A 149 24.30 -10.22 -14.37
C GLU A 149 23.54 -11.51 -14.71
N ARG A 150 22.65 -11.95 -13.83
CA ARG A 150 21.83 -13.15 -14.05
C ARG A 150 20.80 -12.95 -15.16
N TYR A 151 20.10 -11.82 -15.12
CA TYR A 151 19.13 -11.46 -16.16
C TYR A 151 19.81 -11.39 -17.53
N GLY A 152 20.97 -10.74 -17.61
CA GLY A 152 21.74 -10.63 -18.85
C GLY A 152 22.22 -11.95 -19.42
N ARG A 153 22.51 -12.95 -18.58
CA ARG A 153 22.82 -14.32 -19.06
C ARG A 153 21.59 -15.00 -19.68
N HIS A 154 20.40 -14.77 -19.13
CA HIS A 154 19.16 -15.38 -19.61
C HIS A 154 18.55 -14.64 -20.81
N ALA A 155 18.71 -13.33 -20.88
CA ALA A 155 18.10 -12.46 -21.88
C ALA A 155 19.08 -11.39 -22.41
N PRO A 156 20.21 -11.79 -23.03
CA PRO A 156 21.19 -10.82 -23.54
C PRO A 156 20.60 -9.93 -24.63
N GLY A 157 20.90 -8.64 -24.59
CA GLY A 157 20.41 -7.65 -25.56
C GLY A 157 18.97 -7.16 -25.31
N SER A 158 18.36 -7.57 -24.19
CA SER A 158 17.00 -7.11 -23.82
C SER A 158 16.98 -5.76 -23.13
N VAL A 159 15.77 -5.29 -22.81
CA VAL A 159 15.49 -4.04 -22.09
C VAL A 159 15.07 -4.36 -20.65
N MET A 160 15.49 -3.52 -19.70
CA MET A 160 15.16 -3.63 -18.29
C MET A 160 15.05 -2.27 -17.62
N GLY A 161 14.40 -2.22 -16.45
CA GLY A 161 14.51 -1.12 -15.51
C GLY A 161 15.60 -1.35 -14.45
N ILE A 162 16.09 -0.28 -13.84
CA ILE A 162 16.94 -0.32 -12.66
C ILE A 162 16.21 0.28 -11.47
N ARG A 163 16.10 -0.45 -10.37
CA ARG A 163 15.68 0.11 -9.09
C ARG A 163 16.88 0.65 -8.35
N ILE A 164 16.86 1.94 -8.06
CA ILE A 164 17.88 2.61 -7.24
C ILE A 164 17.48 2.67 -5.78
N ASP A 165 18.47 2.71 -4.87
CA ASP A 165 18.31 3.19 -3.51
C ASP A 165 18.61 4.69 -3.50
N PRO A 166 17.60 5.56 -3.29
CA PRO A 166 17.82 7.00 -3.30
C PRO A 166 18.55 7.51 -2.04
N GLY A 167 18.74 6.68 -0.99
CA GLY A 167 19.32 7.06 0.29
C GLY A 167 18.54 8.15 1.05
N ARG A 168 17.34 8.49 0.59
CA ARG A 168 16.41 9.47 1.16
C ARG A 168 14.98 8.98 1.01
N GLY A 169 14.08 9.40 1.92
CA GLY A 169 12.68 8.98 1.86
C GLY A 169 11.86 9.41 3.06
N ALA A 170 10.67 8.85 3.14
CA ALA A 170 9.68 9.08 4.20
C ALA A 170 8.83 7.83 4.45
N GLY A 171 8.19 7.73 5.60
CA GLY A 171 7.30 6.60 5.93
C GLY A 171 6.49 6.90 7.18
N TYR A 172 5.53 6.07 7.54
CA TYR A 172 4.72 6.20 8.76
C TYR A 172 5.57 6.29 10.03
N ASN A 173 6.70 5.60 10.04
CA ASN A 173 7.68 5.60 11.13
C ASN A 173 9.06 5.19 10.59
N GLU A 174 10.08 5.26 11.43
CA GLU A 174 11.48 4.94 11.06
C GLU A 174 11.70 3.51 10.55
N HIS A 175 10.83 2.55 10.89
CA HIS A 175 10.94 1.18 10.35
C HIS A 175 10.44 1.07 8.91
N LEU A 176 9.62 2.01 8.46
CA LEU A 176 9.03 2.06 7.13
C LEU A 176 9.71 3.10 6.21
N HIS A 177 10.74 3.76 6.69
CA HIS A 177 11.69 4.48 5.86
C HIS A 177 12.58 3.47 5.12
N TYR A 178 12.54 3.49 3.80
CA TYR A 178 13.46 2.68 2.98
C TYR A 178 14.67 3.48 2.53
N ALA A 179 15.02 4.50 3.28
CA ALA A 179 16.12 5.38 2.98
C ALA A 179 16.60 6.09 4.27
N GLY A 180 17.85 6.48 4.31
CA GLY A 180 18.48 7.15 5.44
C GLY A 180 19.88 6.59 5.71
N ASP A 181 20.40 6.81 6.90
CA ASP A 181 21.74 6.35 7.30
C ASP A 181 21.86 4.83 7.44
N ARG A 182 20.72 4.13 7.48
CA ARG A 182 20.68 2.68 7.59
C ARG A 182 20.46 2.04 6.22
N PRO A 183 21.37 1.15 5.76
CA PRO A 183 21.21 0.43 4.50
C PRO A 183 19.91 -0.37 4.47
N THR A 184 19.23 -0.35 3.34
CA THR A 184 18.07 -1.20 3.07
C THR A 184 18.48 -2.41 2.25
N LYS A 185 17.58 -3.41 2.14
CA LYS A 185 17.82 -4.55 1.24
C LYS A 185 17.48 -4.24 -0.22
N PHE A 186 17.00 -3.03 -0.51
CA PHE A 186 16.40 -2.66 -1.79
C PHE A 186 17.29 -1.67 -2.56
N GLY A 187 17.36 -1.89 -3.87
CA GLY A 187 17.89 -0.93 -4.81
C GLY A 187 19.40 -0.85 -4.88
N ILE A 188 19.90 -0.32 -5.97
CA ILE A 188 21.31 -0.07 -6.21
C ILE A 188 21.63 1.36 -5.80
N GLY A 189 22.55 1.54 -4.86
CA GLY A 189 23.02 2.87 -4.45
C GLY A 189 23.62 3.65 -5.62
N LEU A 190 23.46 4.96 -5.64
CA LEU A 190 23.94 5.79 -6.75
C LEU A 190 25.45 5.72 -6.92
N GLU A 191 26.20 5.50 -5.85
CA GLU A 191 27.67 5.32 -5.87
C GLU A 191 28.10 4.05 -6.61
N ARG A 192 27.17 3.10 -6.79
CA ARG A 192 27.37 1.84 -7.51
C ARG A 192 26.70 1.79 -8.89
N LEU A 193 26.12 2.91 -9.33
CA LEU A 193 25.39 2.94 -10.60
C LEU A 193 26.31 2.66 -11.81
N ASN A 194 27.57 3.07 -11.75
CA ASN A 194 28.57 2.73 -12.80
C ASN A 194 28.86 1.22 -12.87
N ASP A 195 28.85 0.51 -11.74
CA ASP A 195 28.99 -0.95 -11.73
C ASP A 195 27.78 -1.62 -12.41
N ALA A 196 26.58 -1.11 -12.13
CA ALA A 196 25.35 -1.59 -12.77
C ALA A 196 25.33 -1.33 -14.29
N ILE A 197 25.82 -0.17 -14.73
CA ILE A 197 26.00 0.16 -16.17
C ILE A 197 27.00 -0.81 -16.82
N ALA A 198 28.11 -1.08 -16.16
CA ALA A 198 29.11 -2.02 -16.68
C ALA A 198 28.55 -3.46 -16.80
N ALA A 199 27.79 -3.91 -15.80
CA ALA A 199 27.08 -5.18 -15.83
C ALA A 199 26.06 -5.24 -16.97
N ALA A 200 25.25 -4.20 -17.16
CA ALA A 200 24.30 -4.10 -18.27
C ALA A 200 25.04 -4.16 -19.63
N ALA A 201 26.11 -3.39 -19.79
CA ALA A 201 26.91 -3.35 -21.03
C ALA A 201 27.53 -4.70 -21.38
N SER A 202 28.02 -5.48 -20.39
CA SER A 202 28.62 -6.80 -20.61
C SER A 202 27.66 -7.79 -21.27
N HIS A 203 26.36 -7.59 -21.07
CA HIS A 203 25.27 -8.39 -21.64
C HIS A 203 24.49 -7.67 -22.74
N ARG A 204 24.91 -6.48 -23.16
CA ARG A 204 24.24 -5.63 -24.15
C ARG A 204 22.80 -5.27 -23.76
N LEU A 205 22.52 -5.14 -22.44
CA LEU A 205 21.22 -4.72 -21.95
C LEU A 205 21.03 -3.22 -22.15
N ALA A 206 19.80 -2.83 -22.49
CA ALA A 206 19.38 -1.43 -22.49
C ALA A 206 18.58 -1.16 -21.21
N VAL A 207 18.81 0.03 -20.61
CA VAL A 207 18.00 0.51 -19.48
C VAL A 207 17.05 1.57 -20.02
N ASP A 208 15.75 1.38 -19.79
CA ASP A 208 14.69 2.32 -20.18
C ASP A 208 13.93 2.94 -19.02
N THR A 209 14.04 2.36 -17.81
CA THR A 209 13.30 2.77 -16.64
C THR A 209 14.23 2.96 -15.43
N VAL A 210 14.06 4.10 -14.75
CA VAL A 210 14.61 4.33 -13.41
C VAL A 210 13.46 4.18 -12.42
N HIS A 211 13.55 3.21 -11.54
CA HIS A 211 12.58 2.93 -10.48
C HIS A 211 13.17 3.27 -9.11
N PHE A 212 12.36 3.84 -8.20
CA PHE A 212 12.68 3.96 -6.79
C PHE A 212 11.44 3.86 -5.92
N HIS A 213 11.62 3.67 -4.63
CA HIS A 213 10.55 3.70 -3.65
C HIS A 213 11.04 4.44 -2.41
N ALA A 214 10.38 5.56 -2.08
CA ALA A 214 10.84 6.47 -1.03
C ALA A 214 10.51 6.01 0.40
N GLY A 215 9.72 4.93 0.54
CA GLY A 215 9.25 4.40 1.83
C GLY A 215 7.74 4.20 1.85
N SER A 216 7.21 3.66 2.95
CA SER A 216 5.81 3.23 3.01
C SER A 216 4.98 4.09 3.94
N GLY A 217 3.83 4.53 3.44
CA GLY A 217 2.79 5.19 4.21
C GLY A 217 3.09 6.63 4.60
N TRP A 218 3.95 7.34 3.84
CA TRP A 218 4.20 8.74 4.13
C TRP A 218 2.97 9.62 3.88
N LEU A 219 2.80 10.64 4.72
CA LEU A 219 1.69 11.58 4.74
C LEU A 219 2.14 12.98 4.27
N ALA A 220 1.37 14.01 4.58
CA ALA A 220 1.66 15.38 4.13
C ALA A 220 3.06 15.89 4.52
N ASP A 221 3.55 15.53 5.69
CA ASP A 221 4.89 15.86 6.21
C ASP A 221 6.02 15.10 5.51
N GLY A 222 5.71 13.97 4.85
CA GLY A 222 6.66 13.15 4.11
C GLY A 222 6.99 13.66 2.70
N LEU A 223 6.25 14.66 2.17
CA LEU A 223 6.42 15.12 0.78
C LEU A 223 7.84 15.65 0.51
N ALA A 224 8.45 16.34 1.46
CA ALA A 224 9.82 16.83 1.32
C ALA A 224 10.85 15.69 1.24
N GLY A 225 10.65 14.61 2.02
CA GLY A 225 11.50 13.41 1.95
C GLY A 225 11.34 12.68 0.61
N PHE A 226 10.11 12.58 0.11
CA PHE A 226 9.84 12.06 -1.24
C PHE A 226 10.53 12.89 -2.32
N GLU A 227 10.45 14.23 -2.25
CA GLU A 227 11.11 15.11 -3.22
C GLU A 227 12.63 14.92 -3.23
N GLN A 228 13.26 14.74 -2.06
CA GLN A 228 14.69 14.45 -1.99
C GLN A 228 15.04 13.12 -2.68
N ALA A 229 14.21 12.09 -2.51
CA ALA A 229 14.38 10.82 -3.22
C ALA A 229 14.22 10.97 -4.74
N LEU A 230 13.24 11.77 -5.18
CA LEU A 230 13.01 12.07 -6.60
C LEU A 230 14.20 12.80 -7.24
N VAL A 231 14.82 13.76 -6.55
CA VAL A 231 16.04 14.44 -7.02
C VAL A 231 17.16 13.42 -7.28
N ARG A 232 17.33 12.44 -6.39
CA ARG A 232 18.33 11.37 -6.59
C ARG A 232 18.00 10.48 -7.79
N ALA A 233 16.73 10.23 -8.05
CA ALA A 233 16.32 9.52 -9.28
C ALA A 233 16.63 10.32 -10.55
N VAL A 234 16.44 11.63 -10.52
CA VAL A 234 16.81 12.54 -11.64
C VAL A 234 18.33 12.50 -11.89
N GLU A 235 19.16 12.47 -10.84
CA GLU A 235 20.62 12.28 -10.96
C GLU A 235 20.95 10.94 -11.62
N ALA A 236 20.28 9.85 -11.23
CA ALA A 236 20.48 8.54 -11.85
C ALA A 236 20.10 8.55 -13.36
N VAL A 237 19.00 9.22 -13.72
CA VAL A 237 18.61 9.41 -15.13
C VAL A 237 19.72 10.10 -15.92
N ALA A 238 20.33 11.16 -15.37
CA ALA A 238 21.41 11.89 -16.05
C ALA A 238 22.63 10.99 -16.29
N VAL A 239 23.02 10.19 -15.29
CA VAL A 239 24.15 9.25 -15.40
C VAL A 239 23.87 8.17 -16.44
N LEU A 240 22.71 7.57 -16.44
CA LEU A 240 22.31 6.52 -17.40
C LEU A 240 22.22 7.07 -18.82
N ARG A 241 21.66 8.27 -19.02
CA ARG A 241 21.63 8.93 -20.33
C ARG A 241 23.03 9.26 -20.85
N ALA A 242 23.93 9.71 -19.98
CA ALA A 242 25.34 9.94 -20.35
C ALA A 242 26.07 8.65 -20.76
N ALA A 243 25.65 7.50 -20.24
CA ALA A 243 26.14 6.17 -20.64
C ALA A 243 25.47 5.64 -21.92
N GLY A 244 24.56 6.37 -22.55
CA GLY A 244 23.92 5.99 -23.81
C GLY A 244 22.58 5.26 -23.69
N HIS A 245 22.01 5.17 -22.49
CA HIS A 245 20.69 4.57 -22.27
C HIS A 245 19.57 5.56 -22.57
N GLU A 246 18.49 5.10 -23.21
CA GLU A 246 17.29 5.90 -23.49
C GLU A 246 16.27 5.71 -22.36
N ILE A 247 16.30 6.58 -21.34
CA ILE A 247 15.35 6.50 -20.22
C ILE A 247 14.02 7.09 -20.67
N ARG A 248 12.97 6.25 -20.68
CA ARG A 248 11.61 6.52 -21.10
C ARG A 248 10.64 6.68 -19.94
N GLU A 249 10.90 5.99 -18.82
CA GLU A 249 10.06 6.05 -17.61
C GLU A 249 10.89 6.37 -16.38
N VAL A 250 10.35 7.22 -15.50
CA VAL A 250 10.76 7.31 -14.10
C VAL A 250 9.59 6.81 -13.27
N ASN A 251 9.78 5.64 -12.66
CA ASN A 251 8.80 5.02 -11.79
C ASN A 251 9.11 5.43 -10.34
N VAL A 252 8.23 6.26 -9.80
CA VAL A 252 8.40 6.84 -8.46
C VAL A 252 7.95 5.90 -7.34
N GLY A 253 7.53 4.68 -7.69
CA GLY A 253 7.01 3.71 -6.74
C GLY A 253 5.66 4.12 -6.14
N GLY A 254 5.39 3.62 -4.97
CA GLY A 254 4.22 3.99 -4.18
C GLY A 254 4.59 4.76 -2.92
N GLY A 255 3.99 4.35 -1.81
CA GLY A 255 4.32 4.88 -0.48
C GLY A 255 3.40 5.97 0.03
N LEU A 256 2.52 6.55 -0.82
CA LEU A 256 1.49 7.45 -0.34
C LEU A 256 0.61 6.73 0.70
N GLY A 257 0.49 7.33 1.89
CA GLY A 257 -0.26 6.77 3.01
C GLY A 257 -1.70 7.27 3.09
N ALA A 258 -2.45 6.66 3.99
CA ALA A 258 -3.77 7.13 4.43
C ALA A 258 -3.70 7.51 5.91
N PRO A 259 -4.29 8.64 6.33
CA PRO A 259 -4.34 9.03 7.73
C PRO A 259 -4.95 7.93 8.60
N ALA A 260 -4.43 7.77 9.81
CA ALA A 260 -4.90 6.82 10.81
C ALA A 260 -5.27 7.48 12.16
N ARG A 261 -5.09 8.83 12.26
CA ARG A 261 -5.35 9.61 13.47
C ARG A 261 -5.96 10.96 13.14
N GLN A 262 -6.57 11.59 14.15
CA GLN A 262 -7.24 12.89 14.03
C GLN A 262 -6.30 14.05 13.66
N ASP A 263 -5.04 13.98 14.04
CA ASP A 263 -4.01 15.00 13.81
C ASP A 263 -3.22 14.79 12.51
N GLU A 264 -3.36 13.64 11.87
CA GLU A 264 -2.72 13.33 10.60
C GLU A 264 -3.42 13.98 9.41
N ARG A 265 -2.64 14.31 8.39
CA ARG A 265 -3.12 14.87 7.12
C ARG A 265 -2.60 14.02 5.97
N GLY A 266 -3.51 13.61 5.10
CA GLY A 266 -3.14 12.94 3.85
C GLY A 266 -2.28 13.83 2.96
N VAL A 267 -1.61 13.20 2.01
CA VAL A 267 -0.79 13.90 1.01
C VAL A 267 -1.65 14.89 0.23
N ASP A 268 -1.18 16.12 0.12
CA ASP A 268 -1.72 17.10 -0.81
C ASP A 268 -1.33 16.67 -2.23
N LEU A 269 -2.31 16.19 -2.99
CA LEU A 269 -2.08 15.67 -4.33
C LEU A 269 -1.69 16.76 -5.35
N ASP A 270 -2.14 18.00 -5.15
CA ASP A 270 -1.75 19.11 -6.02
C ASP A 270 -0.29 19.47 -5.78
N ALA A 271 0.15 19.52 -4.52
CA ALA A 271 1.55 19.70 -4.18
C ALA A 271 2.43 18.53 -4.67
N TYR A 272 1.94 17.30 -4.57
CA TYR A 272 2.62 16.11 -5.11
C TYR A 272 2.78 16.21 -6.64
N ALA A 273 1.72 16.54 -7.36
CA ALA A 273 1.75 16.75 -8.81
C ALA A 273 2.72 17.87 -9.23
N ALA A 274 2.74 18.97 -8.47
CA ALA A 274 3.66 20.08 -8.71
C ALA A 274 5.13 19.68 -8.54
N VAL A 275 5.45 18.84 -7.53
CA VAL A 275 6.80 18.27 -7.34
C VAL A 275 7.18 17.38 -8.52
N LEU A 276 6.30 16.48 -8.95
CA LEU A 276 6.55 15.61 -10.11
C LEU A 276 6.77 16.42 -11.40
N ALA A 277 5.89 17.37 -11.70
CA ALA A 277 5.99 18.21 -12.87
C ALA A 277 7.29 19.01 -12.92
N ARG A 278 7.71 19.58 -11.78
CA ARG A 278 8.94 20.38 -11.67
C ARG A 278 10.20 19.57 -12.00
N HIS A 279 10.30 18.34 -11.49
CA HIS A 279 11.49 17.52 -11.61
C HIS A 279 11.50 16.62 -12.85
N LEU A 280 10.36 16.06 -13.23
CA LEU A 280 10.26 15.11 -14.35
C LEU A 280 9.83 15.76 -15.66
N GLY A 281 9.12 16.89 -15.63
CA GLY A 281 8.72 17.62 -16.84
C GLY A 281 9.89 17.94 -17.80
N PRO A 282 11.03 18.48 -17.32
CA PRO A 282 12.18 18.75 -18.16
C PRO A 282 12.84 17.50 -18.78
N LEU A 283 12.57 16.32 -18.25
CA LEU A 283 13.15 15.07 -18.72
C LEU A 283 12.39 14.45 -19.90
N GLY A 284 11.12 14.80 -20.11
CA GLY A 284 10.26 14.24 -21.15
C GLY A 284 10.02 12.73 -21.02
N VAL A 285 9.87 12.25 -19.77
CA VAL A 285 9.66 10.83 -19.44
C VAL A 285 8.22 10.56 -19.06
N THR A 286 7.79 9.31 -19.15
CA THR A 286 6.55 8.83 -18.53
C THR A 286 6.74 8.74 -17.02
N ILE A 287 5.74 9.15 -16.24
CA ILE A 287 5.70 9.01 -14.79
C ILE A 287 5.03 7.70 -14.45
N GLY A 288 5.77 6.72 -13.91
CA GLY A 288 5.22 5.51 -13.31
C GLY A 288 4.90 5.76 -11.83
N CYS A 289 3.74 5.30 -11.36
CA CYS A 289 3.35 5.39 -9.94
C CYS A 289 2.72 4.07 -9.49
N GLU A 290 3.15 3.52 -8.34
CA GLU A 290 2.79 2.18 -7.86
C GLU A 290 2.20 2.18 -6.42
N PRO A 291 1.10 2.92 -6.15
CA PRO A 291 0.50 2.98 -4.83
C PRO A 291 -0.18 1.66 -4.45
N GLY A 292 -0.03 1.28 -3.17
CA GLY A 292 -0.82 0.23 -2.52
C GLY A 292 -1.76 0.83 -1.48
N ASP A 293 -1.20 1.35 -0.37
CA ASP A 293 -1.94 1.92 0.75
C ASP A 293 -2.96 2.98 0.34
N TYR A 294 -2.54 3.96 -0.44
CA TYR A 294 -3.41 5.06 -0.87
C TYR A 294 -4.64 4.58 -1.62
N LEU A 295 -4.52 3.55 -2.44
CA LEU A 295 -5.64 3.03 -3.22
C LEU A 295 -6.59 2.17 -2.40
N THR A 296 -6.08 1.50 -1.36
CA THR A 296 -6.83 0.41 -0.73
C THR A 296 -7.17 0.63 0.73
N LYS A 297 -6.28 1.25 1.49
CA LYS A 297 -6.29 1.18 2.96
C LYS A 297 -7.60 1.63 3.56
N ASP A 298 -8.11 2.78 3.18
CA ASP A 298 -9.35 3.34 3.70
C ASP A 298 -10.63 2.83 3.00
N ALA A 299 -10.49 1.86 2.08
CA ALA A 299 -11.62 1.28 1.37
C ALA A 299 -12.29 0.11 2.10
N ALA A 300 -11.85 -0.24 3.31
CA ALA A 300 -12.50 -1.28 4.10
C ALA A 300 -12.38 -1.07 5.60
N ILE A 301 -13.25 -1.77 6.32
CA ILE A 301 -13.17 -1.98 7.76
C ILE A 301 -13.05 -3.49 8.04
N LEU A 302 -12.45 -3.84 9.19
CA LEU A 302 -12.42 -5.20 9.73
C LEU A 302 -13.28 -5.23 10.99
N LEU A 303 -14.31 -6.06 10.99
CA LEU A 303 -15.24 -6.24 12.10
C LEU A 303 -14.84 -7.46 12.93
N GLY A 304 -14.83 -7.27 14.25
CA GLY A 304 -14.63 -8.32 15.24
C GLY A 304 -15.53 -8.14 16.43
N GLU A 305 -15.76 -9.23 17.17
CA GLU A 305 -16.56 -9.25 18.38
C GLU A 305 -15.67 -9.08 19.62
N VAL A 306 -16.15 -8.30 20.59
CA VAL A 306 -15.58 -8.26 21.94
C VAL A 306 -15.97 -9.54 22.66
N VAL A 307 -15.01 -10.40 22.90
CA VAL A 307 -15.24 -11.71 23.55
C VAL A 307 -14.86 -11.71 25.02
N THR A 308 -14.14 -10.68 25.48
CA THR A 308 -13.74 -10.54 26.89
C THR A 308 -13.55 -9.06 27.22
N VAL A 309 -14.11 -8.62 28.34
CA VAL A 309 -13.78 -7.37 29.01
C VAL A 309 -13.34 -7.68 30.43
N GLU A 310 -12.04 -7.55 30.70
CA GLU A 310 -11.45 -7.98 31.97
C GLU A 310 -10.49 -6.95 32.53
N ARG A 311 -10.70 -6.58 33.81
CA ARG A 311 -9.77 -5.73 34.53
C ARG A 311 -8.69 -6.56 35.21
N ARG A 312 -7.44 -6.34 34.85
CA ARG A 312 -6.28 -6.99 35.45
C ARG A 312 -5.38 -5.91 36.06
N ARG A 313 -5.35 -5.85 37.40
CA ARG A 313 -4.73 -4.75 38.16
C ARG A 313 -5.35 -3.39 37.74
N ASP A 314 -4.56 -2.50 37.17
CA ASP A 314 -4.99 -1.15 36.78
C ASP A 314 -5.36 -1.03 35.29
N VAL A 315 -5.25 -2.13 34.52
CA VAL A 315 -5.50 -2.15 33.08
C VAL A 315 -6.79 -2.90 32.78
N THR A 316 -7.67 -2.29 31.98
CA THR A 316 -8.83 -2.97 31.39
C THR A 316 -8.46 -3.49 30.02
N PHE A 317 -8.60 -4.80 29.82
CA PHE A 317 -8.42 -5.46 28.54
C PHE A 317 -9.76 -5.60 27.82
N VAL A 318 -9.79 -5.21 26.55
CA VAL A 318 -10.88 -5.50 25.60
C VAL A 318 -10.34 -6.52 24.61
N GLY A 319 -10.72 -7.77 24.78
CA GLY A 319 -10.28 -8.90 23.95
C GLY A 319 -11.21 -9.10 22.77
N LEU A 320 -10.63 -9.14 21.56
CA LEU A 320 -11.36 -9.35 20.31
C LEU A 320 -11.17 -10.78 19.79
N ASP A 321 -12.12 -11.27 19.01
CA ASP A 321 -12.00 -12.49 18.21
C ASP A 321 -11.15 -12.29 16.93
N ILE A 322 -10.46 -11.17 16.84
CA ILE A 322 -9.43 -10.85 15.86
C ILE A 322 -8.07 -10.99 16.54
N GLY A 323 -7.11 -11.63 15.88
CA GLY A 323 -5.72 -11.65 16.33
C GLY A 323 -4.78 -11.09 15.25
N TRP A 324 -3.49 -11.02 15.56
CA TRP A 324 -2.48 -10.59 14.60
C TRP A 324 -2.41 -11.52 13.36
N ASN A 325 -3.00 -12.70 13.41
CA ASN A 325 -3.14 -13.58 12.26
C ASN A 325 -4.02 -12.99 11.14
N VAL A 326 -4.89 -12.04 11.48
CA VAL A 326 -5.78 -11.31 10.56
C VAL A 326 -5.41 -9.83 10.51
N ASN A 327 -5.12 -9.23 11.68
CA ASN A 327 -4.72 -7.84 11.81
C ASN A 327 -3.22 -7.72 12.10
N CYS A 328 -2.40 -8.13 11.13
CA CYS A 328 -0.95 -8.14 11.27
C CYS A 328 -0.27 -6.77 11.15
N SER A 329 -0.98 -5.76 10.68
CA SER A 329 -0.42 -4.43 10.38
C SER A 329 0.25 -3.78 11.59
N TYR A 330 -0.41 -3.77 12.75
CA TYR A 330 0.20 -3.22 13.96
C TYR A 330 1.46 -4.00 14.35
N PHE A 331 1.40 -5.31 14.28
CA PHE A 331 2.51 -6.18 14.67
C PHE A 331 3.74 -6.01 13.76
N ILE A 332 3.52 -5.91 12.43
CA ILE A 332 4.60 -5.84 11.44
C ILE A 332 5.05 -4.39 11.23
N TYR A 333 4.11 -3.45 11.08
CA TYR A 333 4.39 -2.09 10.65
C TYR A 333 4.35 -1.07 11.78
N ARG A 334 3.78 -1.41 12.95
CA ARG A 334 3.72 -0.56 14.14
C ARG A 334 3.11 0.81 13.89
N PHE A 335 2.09 0.89 13.06
CA PHE A 335 1.34 2.12 12.91
C PHE A 335 0.02 2.08 13.69
N ALA A 336 -0.47 3.27 14.05
CA ALA A 336 -1.71 3.40 14.80
C ALA A 336 -2.91 2.83 14.05
N GLN A 337 -3.84 2.25 14.80
CA GLN A 337 -5.13 1.81 14.30
C GLN A 337 -6.25 2.54 15.03
N GLU A 338 -7.36 2.74 14.35
CA GLU A 338 -8.58 3.29 14.92
C GLU A 338 -9.59 2.17 15.15
N PHE A 339 -10.06 2.06 16.40
CA PHE A 339 -11.08 1.09 16.82
C PHE A 339 -12.37 1.84 17.16
N VAL A 340 -13.47 1.43 16.54
CA VAL A 340 -14.78 2.07 16.71
C VAL A 340 -15.77 1.04 17.25
N VAL A 341 -16.38 1.34 18.40
CA VAL A 341 -17.50 0.54 18.93
C VAL A 341 -18.72 0.80 18.05
N CYS A 342 -19.15 -0.19 17.27
CA CYS A 342 -20.15 0.00 16.20
C CYS A 342 -21.47 0.56 16.70
N ARG A 343 -21.99 0.09 17.86
CA ARG A 343 -23.24 0.56 18.45
C ARG A 343 -23.19 1.98 19.01
N SER A 344 -22.00 2.50 19.29
CA SER A 344 -21.80 3.77 19.98
C SER A 344 -20.67 4.62 19.35
N ALA A 345 -20.61 4.65 18.02
CA ALA A 345 -19.54 5.29 17.24
C ALA A 345 -19.40 6.81 17.49
N ALA A 346 -20.48 7.46 17.98
CA ALA A 346 -20.47 8.88 18.35
C ALA A 346 -20.25 9.13 19.85
N ALA A 347 -20.14 8.08 20.66
CA ALA A 347 -20.05 8.24 22.11
C ALA A 347 -18.67 8.80 22.54
N PRO A 348 -18.62 9.54 23.68
CA PRO A 348 -17.35 10.03 24.22
C PRO A 348 -16.42 8.87 24.58
N ARG A 349 -15.14 9.05 24.32
CA ARG A 349 -14.07 8.12 24.69
C ARG A 349 -13.67 8.37 26.15
N THR A 350 -14.27 7.65 27.06
CA THR A 350 -14.14 7.88 28.50
C THR A 350 -13.28 6.86 29.20
N GLU A 351 -12.90 5.78 28.52
CA GLU A 351 -12.08 4.72 29.09
C GLU A 351 -10.74 4.61 28.38
N ALA A 352 -9.69 4.30 29.12
CA ALA A 352 -8.39 3.93 28.59
C ALA A 352 -8.25 2.41 28.74
N VAL A 353 -8.10 1.70 27.62
CA VAL A 353 -8.08 0.24 27.59
C VAL A 353 -6.89 -0.30 26.81
N THR A 354 -6.56 -1.56 27.00
CA THR A 354 -5.70 -2.35 26.13
C THR A 354 -6.56 -3.19 25.20
N VAL A 355 -6.47 -2.94 23.89
CA VAL A 355 -7.14 -3.74 22.85
C VAL A 355 -6.24 -4.91 22.49
N ALA A 356 -6.71 -6.13 22.73
CA ALA A 356 -5.93 -7.35 22.55
C ALA A 356 -6.64 -8.35 21.62
N GLY A 357 -5.84 -9.17 20.95
CA GLY A 357 -6.35 -10.23 20.11
C GLY A 357 -6.48 -11.58 20.82
N HIS A 358 -6.91 -12.57 20.06
CA HIS A 358 -7.19 -13.92 20.55
C HIS A 358 -6.08 -14.95 20.24
N ILE A 359 -4.97 -14.53 19.68
CA ILE A 359 -3.82 -15.42 19.46
C ILE A 359 -3.12 -15.65 20.81
N ASN A 360 -2.79 -16.89 21.10
CA ASN A 360 -2.18 -17.26 22.39
C ASN A 360 -0.68 -16.91 22.44
N GLU A 361 -0.40 -15.61 22.17
CA GLU A 361 0.92 -15.00 22.22
C GLU A 361 0.86 -13.67 22.97
N ALA A 362 1.82 -13.42 23.84
CA ALA A 362 1.85 -12.21 24.67
C ALA A 362 1.86 -10.90 23.86
N GLY A 363 2.34 -10.96 22.61
CA GLY A 363 2.43 -9.80 21.71
C GLY A 363 1.16 -9.52 20.91
N ASP A 364 0.08 -10.29 21.07
CA ASP A 364 -1.18 -10.06 20.37
C ASP A 364 -1.98 -8.91 21.01
N VAL A 365 -1.38 -7.74 21.00
CA VAL A 365 -1.90 -6.48 21.55
C VAL A 365 -1.86 -5.44 20.45
N PHE A 366 -2.99 -4.83 20.15
CA PHE A 366 -3.13 -3.84 19.08
C PHE A 366 -2.94 -2.40 19.53
N ALA A 367 -3.36 -2.10 20.76
CA ALA A 367 -3.20 -0.78 21.35
C ALA A 367 -3.18 -0.87 22.88
N GLU A 368 -2.36 -0.02 23.50
CA GLU A 368 -2.32 0.19 24.95
C GLU A 368 -2.73 1.63 25.25
N ASP A 369 -3.33 1.86 26.41
CA ASP A 369 -3.87 3.16 26.84
C ASP A 369 -4.79 3.80 25.78
N TYR A 370 -5.53 2.96 25.06
CA TYR A 370 -6.39 3.40 23.96
C TYR A 370 -7.69 4.00 24.51
N ALA A 371 -7.93 5.27 24.17
CA ALA A 371 -9.16 5.94 24.57
C ALA A 371 -10.34 5.48 23.69
N MET A 372 -11.37 4.87 24.29
CA MET A 372 -12.58 4.45 23.59
C MET A 372 -13.85 4.63 24.46
N PRO A 373 -15.06 4.59 23.85
CA PRO A 373 -16.28 4.44 24.62
C PRO A 373 -16.29 3.13 25.41
N PRO A 374 -17.05 3.02 26.51
CA PRO A 374 -17.23 1.75 27.22
C PRO A 374 -17.67 0.64 26.26
N ALA A 375 -16.96 -0.48 26.28
CA ALA A 375 -17.25 -1.67 25.50
C ALA A 375 -17.70 -2.80 26.43
N GLU A 376 -18.58 -3.65 25.93
CA GLU A 376 -19.13 -4.82 26.62
C GLU A 376 -18.92 -6.08 25.77
N GLU A 377 -18.89 -7.25 26.42
CA GLU A 377 -18.86 -8.53 25.71
C GLU A 377 -20.07 -8.67 24.78
N GLY A 378 -19.83 -9.08 23.53
CA GLY A 378 -20.81 -9.11 22.46
C GLY A 378 -20.92 -7.84 21.62
N ASP A 379 -20.19 -6.77 21.97
CA ASP A 379 -20.08 -5.58 21.11
C ASP A 379 -19.26 -5.87 19.84
N MET A 380 -19.63 -5.22 18.74
CA MET A 380 -18.85 -5.26 17.52
C MET A 380 -17.91 -4.06 17.44
N ILE A 381 -16.64 -4.34 17.19
CA ILE A 381 -15.59 -3.35 16.99
C ILE A 381 -15.20 -3.33 15.51
N ALA A 382 -15.17 -2.14 14.92
CA ALA A 382 -14.58 -1.92 13.61
C ALA A 382 -13.13 -1.43 13.76
N THR A 383 -12.18 -2.17 13.21
CA THR A 383 -10.83 -1.68 12.93
C THR A 383 -10.86 -0.99 11.57
N LEU A 384 -10.56 0.30 11.55
CA LEU A 384 -10.59 1.09 10.32
C LEU A 384 -9.32 0.88 9.47
N ASN A 385 -9.35 1.37 8.22
CA ASN A 385 -8.22 1.27 7.30
C ASN A 385 -7.77 -0.18 7.04
N ALA A 386 -8.72 -1.08 6.84
CA ALA A 386 -8.48 -2.51 6.69
C ALA A 386 -8.39 -2.99 5.23
N GLY A 387 -8.42 -2.07 4.25
CA GLY A 387 -8.53 -2.43 2.82
C GLY A 387 -7.25 -2.91 2.16
N GLY A 388 -6.07 -2.68 2.77
CA GLY A 388 -4.78 -3.13 2.25
C GLY A 388 -3.86 -3.66 3.34
N TYR A 389 -3.02 -4.63 2.98
CA TYR A 389 -2.00 -5.24 3.85
C TYR A 389 -2.52 -5.88 5.14
N LEU A 390 -3.82 -6.23 5.21
CA LEU A 390 -4.41 -7.04 6.26
C LEU A 390 -4.80 -8.41 5.70
N GLN A 391 -5.88 -8.50 4.94
CA GLN A 391 -6.34 -9.79 4.41
C GLN A 391 -5.28 -10.45 3.51
N ALA A 392 -4.56 -9.68 2.71
CA ALA A 392 -3.46 -10.16 1.89
C ALA A 392 -2.30 -10.80 2.68
N MET A 393 -2.16 -10.45 3.96
CA MET A 393 -1.11 -10.93 4.86
C MET A 393 -1.65 -11.88 5.92
N SER A 394 -2.91 -12.27 5.86
CA SER A 394 -3.54 -13.18 6.82
C SER A 394 -2.87 -14.55 6.83
N MET A 395 -2.81 -15.16 8.00
CA MET A 395 -2.20 -16.47 8.22
C MET A 395 -3.00 -17.33 9.20
N THR A 396 -2.75 -18.62 9.21
CA THR A 396 -3.50 -19.61 10.00
C THR A 396 -2.84 -19.96 11.35
N HIS A 397 -2.12 -19.01 11.94
CA HIS A 397 -1.47 -19.25 13.24
C HIS A 397 -2.50 -19.62 14.32
N CYS A 398 -2.14 -20.55 15.19
CA CYS A 398 -3.04 -21.19 16.16
C CYS A 398 -4.30 -21.83 15.54
N LEU A 399 -4.30 -22.07 14.21
CA LEU A 399 -5.45 -22.56 13.44
C LEU A 399 -6.70 -21.67 13.60
N ARG A 400 -6.50 -20.38 13.87
CA ARG A 400 -7.58 -19.39 13.90
C ARG A 400 -8.01 -19.03 12.48
N PRO A 401 -9.31 -18.74 12.24
CA PRO A 401 -9.81 -18.35 10.92
C PRO A 401 -9.18 -17.04 10.46
N THR A 402 -9.03 -16.89 9.15
CA THR A 402 -8.49 -15.68 8.51
C THR A 402 -9.57 -14.64 8.16
N GLY A 403 -10.80 -14.90 8.55
CA GLY A 403 -11.94 -14.04 8.26
C GLY A 403 -12.51 -14.22 6.86
N THR A 404 -13.70 -13.70 6.67
CA THR A 404 -14.40 -13.65 5.38
C THR A 404 -14.41 -12.22 4.84
N ALA A 405 -14.75 -12.06 3.55
CA ALA A 405 -14.83 -10.76 2.90
C ALA A 405 -16.20 -10.57 2.24
N ILE A 406 -16.77 -9.38 2.38
CA ILE A 406 -17.94 -8.94 1.63
C ILE A 406 -17.66 -7.59 0.96
N PHE A 407 -18.31 -7.35 -0.16
CA PHE A 407 -18.15 -6.16 -0.97
C PHE A 407 -19.48 -5.46 -1.12
N LEU A 408 -19.52 -4.18 -0.77
CA LEU A 408 -20.71 -3.35 -0.84
C LEU A 408 -20.56 -2.29 -1.93
N ASP A 409 -21.70 -1.93 -2.52
CA ASP A 409 -21.86 -0.78 -3.38
C ASP A 409 -22.61 0.32 -2.60
N ARG A 410 -22.36 1.61 -2.90
CA ARG A 410 -23.04 2.75 -2.25
C ARG A 410 -24.42 3.01 -2.85
#